data_3446637182fa5e98612fd8adb6927964
#
_entry.id   3446637182fa5e98612fd8adb6927964
#
_cell.length_a   1.000
_cell.length_b   1.000
_cell.length_c   1.000
_cell.angle_alpha   90.00
_cell.angle_beta   90.00
_cell.angle_gamma   90.00
#
_symmetry.space_group_name_H-M   'P 1'
#
loop_
_entity.id
_entity.type
_entity.pdbx_description
1 polymer ?
#
loop_
_entity_poly.entity_id
_entity_poly.type
_entity_poly.pdbx_seq_one_letter_code
_entity_poly.pdbx_strand_id
1 'polypeptide(L)'
;MSTNGLRDDTRRVVVTGMGVVTPIGETPAEFSASLRAGRSGITRWKHMDERTLSKIGGDMCDFDLGAHFERVGPGYPPDLIERAHKVLRATPLTGRLNCAAALQAYIDAGLHDAGLDPERVGHVAGGNNLNNNYFVQNVRAFDQDPESIDPFLGMVLWDTDVLGKVGELLTVKGPNYMVGNACASGNVALLCAIDLLRAGRVDAVVVSAATQELDPVGLQGWALMDALVWRSFADDPTRASRPFDSRREGFVPGEGAGAVILETLAGARARGARIHAELLGGVSTCDATRLPKPVVEGQVRVMRGALRDAGITPEQVNYINAHATSTVVGDAVEVEAIKQAFGDHAYRIPINATKSMLGHCLTAACLVELVALLVQMEDGYLHPTINLDEPELGFDLDFVPHVARPYDIEVAISNSFGFGGLNACVVVGRAP
;
A
#
# COMPACT_ATOMS: atom_id res chain seq x y z
N MET A 1 -31.11 11.43 20.97
CA MET A 1 -31.20 10.02 21.38
C MET A 1 -29.96 9.32 20.82
N SER A 2 -29.01 9.00 21.69
CA SER A 2 -27.73 8.40 21.37
C SER A 2 -27.94 6.93 20.93
N THR A 3 -27.80 6.64 19.65
CA THR A 3 -27.66 5.27 19.16
C THR A 3 -26.19 4.91 19.12
N ASN A 4 -25.53 4.85 20.28
CA ASN A 4 -24.33 4.05 20.44
C ASN A 4 -24.75 2.56 20.45
N GLY A 5 -25.30 2.09 19.34
CA GLY A 5 -25.42 0.66 19.08
C GLY A 5 -24.02 0.15 18.82
N LEU A 6 -23.46 -0.58 19.79
CA LEU A 6 -22.30 -1.45 19.59
C LEU A 6 -22.52 -2.18 18.25
N ARG A 7 -21.68 -1.88 17.24
CA ARG A 7 -21.75 -2.64 15.99
C ARG A 7 -21.58 -4.10 16.36
N ASP A 8 -22.46 -4.94 15.87
CA ASP A 8 -22.41 -6.38 16.05
C ASP A 8 -21.00 -6.89 15.65
N ASP A 9 -20.34 -7.65 16.52
CA ASP A 9 -19.00 -8.18 16.31
C ASP A 9 -18.89 -9.01 15.02
N THR A 10 -20.00 -9.52 14.49
CA THR A 10 -20.07 -10.19 13.19
C THR A 10 -19.94 -9.24 12.00
N ARG A 11 -20.04 -7.93 12.21
CA ARG A 11 -19.91 -6.88 11.18
C ARG A 11 -18.70 -5.97 11.38
N ARG A 12 -18.04 -6.04 12.53
CA ARG A 12 -16.79 -5.37 12.79
C ARG A 12 -15.67 -6.15 12.11
N VAL A 13 -14.80 -5.45 11.40
CA VAL A 13 -13.71 -6.07 10.63
C VAL A 13 -12.38 -5.69 11.26
N VAL A 14 -11.53 -6.68 11.50
CA VAL A 14 -10.23 -6.52 12.13
C VAL A 14 -9.12 -7.05 11.24
N VAL A 15 -7.92 -6.50 11.46
CA VAL A 15 -6.68 -6.97 10.84
C VAL A 15 -6.05 -8.00 11.78
N THR A 16 -5.87 -9.22 11.32
CA THR A 16 -5.29 -10.32 12.09
C THR A 16 -3.90 -10.74 11.62
N GLY A 17 -3.44 -10.22 10.48
CA GLY A 17 -2.10 -10.46 9.99
C GLY A 17 -1.66 -9.39 9.02
N MET A 18 -0.34 -9.15 8.95
CA MET A 18 0.28 -8.18 8.06
C MET A 18 1.59 -8.70 7.46
N GLY A 19 1.89 -8.23 6.25
CA GLY A 19 3.13 -8.53 5.55
C GLY A 19 3.53 -7.39 4.65
N VAL A 20 4.83 -7.19 4.48
CA VAL A 20 5.38 -6.10 3.68
C VAL A 20 6.75 -6.48 3.11
N VAL A 21 6.98 -6.07 1.87
CA VAL A 21 8.29 -6.21 1.20
C VAL A 21 8.59 -4.90 0.48
N THR A 22 9.64 -4.20 0.92
CA THR A 22 10.00 -2.85 0.45
C THR A 22 11.51 -2.64 0.46
N PRO A 23 12.03 -1.60 -0.21
CA PRO A 23 13.46 -1.27 -0.21
C PRO A 23 14.08 -0.98 1.18
N ILE A 24 13.26 -0.74 2.21
CA ILE A 24 13.75 -0.45 3.57
C ILE A 24 13.44 -1.55 4.58
N GLY A 25 12.86 -2.65 4.14
CA GLY A 25 12.58 -3.81 4.97
C GLY A 25 11.67 -4.79 4.25
N GLU A 26 11.98 -6.06 4.40
CA GLU A 26 11.26 -7.18 3.78
C GLU A 26 10.37 -7.93 4.76
N THR A 27 10.28 -7.44 6.00
CA THR A 27 9.37 -7.93 7.04
C THR A 27 8.80 -6.73 7.80
N PRO A 28 7.63 -6.86 8.48
CA PRO A 28 7.07 -5.79 9.31
C PRO A 28 8.04 -5.26 10.37
N ALA A 29 8.84 -6.13 10.99
CA ALA A 29 9.82 -5.74 12.00
C ALA A 29 10.97 -4.90 11.42
N GLU A 30 11.58 -5.34 10.31
CA GLU A 30 12.63 -4.58 9.61
C GLU A 30 12.10 -3.24 9.08
N PHE A 31 10.87 -3.26 8.58
CA PHE A 31 10.18 -2.09 8.08
C PHE A 31 9.96 -1.07 9.20
N SER A 32 9.41 -1.49 10.37
CA SER A 32 9.24 -0.63 11.55
C SER A 32 10.56 0.00 12.00
N ALA A 33 11.62 -0.81 12.10
CA ALA A 33 12.95 -0.30 12.50
C ALA A 33 13.48 0.76 11.51
N SER A 34 13.30 0.55 10.21
CA SER A 34 13.74 1.49 9.17
C SER A 34 12.89 2.76 9.13
N LEU A 35 11.56 2.64 9.31
CA LEU A 35 10.66 3.78 9.43
C LEU A 35 11.02 4.66 10.62
N ARG A 36 11.25 4.05 11.78
CA ARG A 36 11.66 4.78 12.99
C ARG A 36 13.00 5.49 12.83
N ALA A 37 13.92 4.88 12.09
CA ALA A 37 15.23 5.46 11.81
C ALA A 37 15.22 6.54 10.70
N GLY A 38 14.10 6.74 10.01
CA GLY A 38 14.02 7.66 8.85
C GLY A 38 14.90 7.22 7.69
N ARG A 39 15.05 5.90 7.45
CA ARG A 39 15.92 5.37 6.40
C ARG A 39 15.29 5.57 5.02
N SER A 40 16.03 6.14 4.08
CA SER A 40 15.62 6.18 2.68
C SER A 40 16.01 4.90 1.95
N GLY A 41 15.09 4.33 1.18
CA GLY A 41 15.32 3.23 0.23
C GLY A 41 15.43 3.71 -1.22
N ILE A 42 15.48 5.01 -1.45
CA ILE A 42 15.56 5.58 -2.80
C ILE A 42 17.02 5.57 -3.25
N THR A 43 17.26 4.99 -4.42
CA THR A 43 18.59 4.83 -5.03
C THR A 43 18.54 5.17 -6.52
N ARG A 44 19.68 5.13 -7.19
CA ARG A 44 19.68 5.07 -8.66
C ARG A 44 19.17 3.71 -9.12
N TRP A 45 18.37 3.70 -10.19
CA TRP A 45 17.96 2.45 -10.83
C TRP A 45 19.14 1.62 -11.26
N LYS A 46 19.13 0.32 -10.98
CA LYS A 46 20.18 -0.61 -11.36
C LYS A 46 19.94 -1.26 -12.73
N HIS A 47 18.68 -1.39 -13.14
CA HIS A 47 18.27 -2.14 -14.31
C HIS A 47 17.41 -1.35 -15.30
N MET A 48 17.09 -0.11 -14.99
CA MET A 48 16.27 0.72 -15.86
C MET A 48 17.07 1.25 -17.06
N ASP A 49 16.41 1.38 -18.20
CA ASP A 49 17.03 1.93 -19.43
C ASP A 49 17.60 3.33 -19.17
N GLU A 50 18.90 3.49 -19.41
CA GLU A 50 19.60 4.76 -19.16
C GLU A 50 19.09 5.94 -19.99
N ARG A 51 18.31 5.69 -21.05
CA ARG A 51 17.69 6.76 -21.85
C ARG A 51 16.48 7.38 -21.20
N THR A 52 15.86 6.71 -20.20
CA THR A 52 14.73 7.30 -19.46
C THR A 52 15.14 8.54 -18.69
N LEU A 53 14.24 9.50 -18.56
CA LEU A 53 14.49 10.72 -17.75
C LEU A 53 14.57 10.39 -16.24
N SER A 54 13.71 9.50 -15.75
CA SER A 54 13.74 9.06 -14.35
C SER A 54 14.96 8.17 -14.10
N LYS A 55 15.84 8.63 -13.20
CA LYS A 55 17.12 7.94 -12.87
C LYS A 55 17.10 7.26 -11.51
N ILE A 56 16.08 7.51 -10.72
CA ILE A 56 16.03 7.17 -9.30
C ILE A 56 14.68 6.59 -8.91
N GLY A 57 14.69 5.72 -7.90
CA GLY A 57 13.48 5.13 -7.33
C GLY A 57 13.77 4.22 -6.15
N GLY A 58 12.72 3.72 -5.54
CA GLY A 58 12.79 2.65 -4.57
C GLY A 58 12.90 1.30 -5.29
N ASP A 59 14.12 0.86 -5.56
CA ASP A 59 14.46 -0.26 -6.46
C ASP A 59 14.47 -1.60 -5.71
N MET A 60 13.69 -2.57 -6.20
CA MET A 60 13.62 -3.95 -5.67
C MET A 60 14.12 -5.00 -6.66
N CYS A 61 14.82 -4.60 -7.73
CA CYS A 61 15.26 -5.53 -8.76
C CYS A 61 16.16 -6.68 -8.25
N ASP A 62 16.89 -6.44 -7.15
CA ASP A 62 17.75 -7.43 -6.50
C ASP A 62 16.98 -8.32 -5.51
N PHE A 63 15.66 -8.17 -5.37
CA PHE A 63 14.89 -9.02 -4.47
C PHE A 63 15.02 -10.49 -4.88
N ASP A 64 15.71 -11.26 -4.04
CA ASP A 64 15.88 -12.69 -4.17
C ASP A 64 14.97 -13.44 -3.21
N LEU A 65 14.03 -14.20 -3.79
CA LEU A 65 13.03 -14.93 -3.03
C LEU A 65 13.66 -16.07 -2.20
N GLY A 66 14.73 -16.69 -2.69
CA GLY A 66 15.46 -17.75 -1.99
C GLY A 66 16.12 -17.19 -0.73
N ALA A 67 16.91 -16.12 -0.88
CA ALA A 67 17.56 -15.43 0.23
C ALA A 67 16.53 -14.87 1.24
N HIS A 68 15.38 -14.38 0.75
CA HIS A 68 14.28 -13.96 1.62
C HIS A 68 13.79 -15.12 2.50
N PHE A 69 13.50 -16.27 1.91
CA PHE A 69 13.01 -17.43 2.67
C PHE A 69 14.09 -18.08 3.56
N GLU A 70 15.36 -18.02 3.19
CA GLU A 70 16.44 -18.44 4.08
C GLU A 70 16.46 -17.61 5.39
N ARG A 71 16.16 -16.32 5.28
CA ARG A 71 16.16 -15.38 6.41
C ARG A 71 14.90 -15.47 7.27
N VAL A 72 13.71 -15.51 6.64
CA VAL A 72 12.44 -15.54 7.37
C VAL A 72 11.89 -16.96 7.60
N GLY A 73 12.29 -17.91 6.79
CA GLY A 73 11.79 -19.28 6.73
C GLY A 73 11.91 -20.12 8.01
N PRO A 74 12.93 -19.92 8.90
CA PRO A 74 12.97 -20.65 10.17
C PRO A 74 11.71 -20.52 11.03
N GLY A 75 10.89 -19.45 10.80
CA GLY A 75 9.60 -19.24 11.47
C GLY A 75 8.38 -19.70 10.66
N TYR A 76 8.58 -20.24 9.44
CA TYR A 76 7.49 -20.58 8.53
C TYR A 76 7.30 -22.08 8.37
N PRO A 77 6.06 -22.58 8.11
CA PRO A 77 5.81 -23.97 7.80
C PRO A 77 6.61 -24.42 6.57
N PRO A 78 7.39 -25.54 6.66
CA PRO A 78 8.25 -25.96 5.54
C PRO A 78 7.50 -26.27 4.25
N ASP A 79 6.29 -26.80 4.33
CA ASP A 79 5.45 -27.11 3.17
C ASP A 79 5.00 -25.82 2.42
N LEU A 80 4.78 -24.72 3.12
CA LEU A 80 4.48 -23.43 2.50
C LEU A 80 5.70 -22.85 1.79
N ILE A 81 6.89 -23.01 2.35
CA ILE A 81 8.15 -22.59 1.70
C ILE A 81 8.41 -23.40 0.44
N GLU A 82 8.27 -24.73 0.50
CA GLU A 82 8.42 -25.60 -0.69
C GLU A 82 7.42 -25.22 -1.78
N ARG A 83 6.17 -24.97 -1.39
CA ARG A 83 5.11 -24.52 -2.32
C ARG A 83 5.43 -23.17 -2.92
N ALA A 84 5.94 -22.22 -2.12
CA ALA A 84 6.34 -20.90 -2.60
C ALA A 84 7.45 -21.00 -3.64
N HIS A 85 8.50 -21.79 -3.41
CA HIS A 85 9.54 -22.02 -4.40
C HIS A 85 9.02 -22.61 -5.71
N LYS A 86 8.05 -23.52 -5.63
CA LYS A 86 7.44 -24.13 -6.82
C LYS A 86 6.58 -23.13 -7.61
N VAL A 87 5.68 -22.43 -6.92
CA VAL A 87 4.70 -21.49 -7.53
C VAL A 87 5.40 -20.27 -8.11
N LEU A 88 6.46 -19.77 -7.45
CA LEU A 88 7.09 -18.49 -7.79
C LEU A 88 8.35 -18.63 -8.67
N ARG A 89 8.68 -19.83 -9.12
CA ARG A 89 9.92 -20.15 -9.84
C ARG A 89 10.18 -19.27 -11.08
N ALA A 90 9.15 -18.94 -11.85
CA ALA A 90 9.24 -18.14 -13.08
C ALA A 90 8.28 -16.93 -13.02
N THR A 91 8.16 -16.32 -11.84
CA THR A 91 7.23 -15.23 -11.60
C THR A 91 7.94 -13.89 -11.75
N PRO A 92 7.36 -12.91 -12.48
CA PRO A 92 7.85 -11.54 -12.51
C PRO A 92 8.02 -10.93 -11.11
N LEU A 93 8.84 -9.89 -10.99
CA LEU A 93 9.18 -9.26 -9.70
C LEU A 93 7.92 -8.90 -8.90
N THR A 94 6.95 -8.23 -9.52
CA THR A 94 5.70 -7.82 -8.89
C THR A 94 4.95 -9.00 -8.25
N GLY A 95 4.83 -10.10 -8.96
CA GLY A 95 4.20 -11.32 -8.43
C GLY A 95 4.99 -11.93 -7.28
N ARG A 96 6.33 -11.93 -7.31
CA ARG A 96 7.19 -12.40 -6.21
C ARG A 96 7.00 -11.55 -4.96
N LEU A 97 7.03 -10.21 -5.10
CA LEU A 97 6.82 -9.28 -3.99
C LEU A 97 5.42 -9.46 -3.37
N ASN A 98 4.38 -9.52 -4.24
CA ASN A 98 3.00 -9.70 -3.79
C ASN A 98 2.79 -10.99 -3.00
N CYS A 99 3.28 -12.12 -3.53
CA CYS A 99 3.14 -13.41 -2.88
C CYS A 99 3.96 -13.52 -1.59
N ALA A 100 5.15 -12.90 -1.53
CA ALA A 100 5.95 -12.86 -0.31
C ALA A 100 5.23 -12.08 0.80
N ALA A 101 4.68 -10.90 0.50
CA ALA A 101 3.90 -10.11 1.46
C ALA A 101 2.61 -10.84 1.89
N ALA A 102 1.90 -11.47 0.94
CA ALA A 102 0.67 -12.23 1.23
C ALA A 102 0.96 -13.45 2.13
N LEU A 103 2.07 -14.18 1.88
CA LEU A 103 2.49 -15.32 2.70
C LEU A 103 2.85 -14.88 4.12
N GLN A 104 3.58 -13.77 4.28
CA GLN A 104 3.87 -13.19 5.60
C GLN A 104 2.57 -12.91 6.37
N ALA A 105 1.63 -12.17 5.76
CA ALA A 105 0.36 -11.84 6.39
C ALA A 105 -0.46 -13.10 6.77
N TYR A 106 -0.46 -14.11 5.91
CA TYR A 106 -1.17 -15.38 6.13
C TYR A 106 -0.59 -16.17 7.33
N ILE A 107 0.74 -16.16 7.47
CA ILE A 107 1.43 -16.82 8.57
C ILE A 107 1.26 -16.02 9.86
N ASP A 108 1.41 -14.68 9.81
CA ASP A 108 1.22 -13.80 10.98
C ASP A 108 -0.20 -13.92 11.54
N ALA A 109 -1.21 -14.05 10.68
CA ALA A 109 -2.58 -14.33 11.09
C ALA A 109 -2.78 -15.75 11.67
N GLY A 110 -1.84 -16.66 11.54
CA GLY A 110 -1.99 -18.07 11.93
C GLY A 110 -3.03 -18.81 11.09
N LEU A 111 -3.33 -18.34 9.87
CA LEU A 111 -4.36 -18.96 9.02
C LEU A 111 -3.96 -20.36 8.51
N HIS A 112 -2.66 -20.64 8.44
CA HIS A 112 -2.12 -21.93 8.03
C HIS A 112 -2.57 -23.09 8.94
N ASP A 113 -2.86 -22.80 10.23
CA ASP A 113 -3.28 -23.77 11.25
C ASP A 113 -4.70 -23.52 11.76
N ALA A 114 -5.41 -22.51 11.21
CA ALA A 114 -6.71 -22.08 11.73
C ALA A 114 -7.85 -23.06 11.44
N GLY A 115 -7.65 -24.04 10.55
CA GLY A 115 -8.67 -25.01 10.17
C GLY A 115 -9.88 -24.41 9.45
N LEU A 116 -9.75 -23.22 8.88
CA LEU A 116 -10.80 -22.59 8.08
C LEU A 116 -11.05 -23.40 6.78
N ASP A 117 -12.29 -23.43 6.34
CA ASP A 117 -12.63 -23.96 5.03
C ASP A 117 -11.99 -23.09 3.93
N PRO A 118 -11.11 -23.63 3.06
CA PRO A 118 -10.51 -22.88 1.98
C PRO A 118 -11.50 -22.18 1.05
N GLU A 119 -12.71 -22.68 0.89
CA GLU A 119 -13.78 -22.06 0.09
C GLU A 119 -14.37 -20.82 0.78
N ARG A 120 -14.12 -20.67 2.08
CA ARG A 120 -14.53 -19.53 2.90
C ARG A 120 -13.40 -18.53 3.15
N VAL A 121 -12.21 -18.73 2.54
CA VAL A 121 -11.12 -17.75 2.50
C VAL A 121 -11.09 -17.10 1.14
N GLY A 122 -11.28 -15.78 1.10
CA GLY A 122 -11.24 -14.97 -0.13
C GLY A 122 -9.87 -14.29 -0.34
N HIS A 123 -9.65 -13.78 -1.54
CA HIS A 123 -8.52 -12.92 -1.86
C HIS A 123 -8.99 -11.72 -2.69
N VAL A 124 -8.61 -10.52 -2.28
CA VAL A 124 -8.82 -9.29 -3.06
C VAL A 124 -7.47 -8.62 -3.26
N ALA A 125 -7.01 -8.55 -4.49
CA ALA A 125 -5.78 -7.87 -4.83
C ALA A 125 -6.04 -6.48 -5.39
N GLY A 126 -5.27 -5.48 -4.93
CA GLY A 126 -5.27 -4.13 -5.48
C GLY A 126 -4.20 -3.96 -6.54
N GLY A 127 -4.61 -3.60 -7.77
CA GLY A 127 -3.64 -3.38 -8.84
C GLY A 127 -4.25 -3.34 -10.22
N ASN A 128 -3.42 -2.99 -11.19
CA ASN A 128 -3.71 -3.05 -12.62
C ASN A 128 -2.40 -3.04 -13.40
N ASN A 129 -2.35 -3.75 -14.53
CA ASN A 129 -1.17 -3.85 -15.40
C ASN A 129 0.10 -4.25 -14.62
N LEU A 130 -0.02 -5.23 -13.74
CA LEU A 130 1.05 -5.59 -12.80
C LEU A 130 2.33 -6.06 -13.50
N ASN A 131 2.23 -6.77 -14.63
CA ASN A 131 3.35 -7.35 -15.36
C ASN A 131 3.75 -6.53 -16.61
N ASN A 132 3.77 -5.20 -16.48
CA ASN A 132 3.95 -4.29 -17.62
C ASN A 132 5.37 -4.39 -18.23
N ASN A 133 6.41 -4.45 -17.40
CA ASN A 133 7.78 -4.61 -17.89
C ASN A 133 8.00 -5.99 -18.55
N TYR A 134 7.41 -7.03 -18.01
CA TYR A 134 7.41 -8.35 -18.64
C TYR A 134 6.80 -8.30 -20.06
N PHE A 135 5.70 -7.55 -20.24
CA PHE A 135 5.14 -7.34 -21.58
C PHE A 135 6.09 -6.57 -22.51
N VAL A 136 6.68 -5.46 -22.02
CA VAL A 136 7.64 -4.66 -22.80
C VAL A 136 8.84 -5.51 -23.25
N GLN A 137 9.35 -6.39 -22.38
CA GLN A 137 10.44 -7.31 -22.73
C GLN A 137 10.03 -8.30 -23.82
N ASN A 138 8.82 -8.86 -23.76
CA ASN A 138 8.31 -9.77 -24.79
C ASN A 138 8.04 -9.06 -26.12
N VAL A 139 7.57 -7.80 -26.12
CA VAL A 139 7.47 -6.99 -27.35
C VAL A 139 8.85 -6.82 -28.01
N ARG A 140 9.87 -6.50 -27.23
CA ARG A 140 11.25 -6.37 -27.75
C ARG A 140 11.80 -7.69 -28.28
N ALA A 141 11.48 -8.81 -27.66
CA ALA A 141 11.85 -10.14 -28.15
C ALA A 141 11.13 -10.45 -29.46
N PHE A 142 9.82 -10.18 -29.56
CA PHE A 142 9.04 -10.35 -30.78
C PHE A 142 9.56 -9.53 -31.96
N ASP A 143 9.99 -8.30 -31.74
CA ASP A 143 10.56 -7.43 -32.76
C ASP A 143 11.88 -7.96 -33.32
N GLN A 144 12.60 -8.78 -32.55
CA GLN A 144 13.83 -9.44 -33.00
C GLN A 144 13.52 -10.77 -33.70
N ASP A 145 12.69 -11.59 -33.06
CA ASP A 145 12.26 -12.89 -33.59
C ASP A 145 10.94 -13.30 -32.91
N PRO A 146 9.83 -13.47 -33.65
CA PRO A 146 8.54 -13.86 -33.10
C PRO A 146 8.55 -15.17 -32.29
N GLU A 147 9.50 -16.07 -32.51
CA GLU A 147 9.64 -17.33 -31.78
C GLU A 147 10.36 -17.14 -30.42
N SER A 148 10.95 -15.98 -30.17
CA SER A 148 11.70 -15.66 -28.94
C SER A 148 10.85 -15.20 -27.78
N ILE A 149 9.52 -15.02 -27.95
CA ILE A 149 8.63 -14.66 -26.84
C ILE A 149 8.48 -15.80 -25.83
N ASP A 150 8.21 -15.45 -24.58
CA ASP A 150 7.88 -16.45 -23.57
C ASP A 150 6.58 -17.18 -23.95
N PRO A 151 6.59 -18.52 -24.07
CA PRO A 151 5.38 -19.29 -24.40
C PRO A 151 4.25 -19.14 -23.36
N PHE A 152 4.56 -18.72 -22.15
CA PHE A 152 3.59 -18.43 -21.09
C PHE A 152 3.07 -16.99 -21.08
N LEU A 153 3.49 -16.14 -22.03
CA LEU A 153 3.07 -14.74 -22.13
C LEU A 153 1.55 -14.59 -22.00
N GLY A 154 0.78 -15.45 -22.70
CA GLY A 154 -0.69 -15.40 -22.66
C GLY A 154 -1.33 -15.69 -21.31
N MET A 155 -0.55 -16.16 -20.33
CA MET A 155 -1.00 -16.38 -18.94
C MET A 155 -0.42 -15.35 -18.00
N VAL A 156 0.90 -15.14 -18.06
CA VAL A 156 1.65 -14.31 -17.10
C VAL A 156 1.36 -12.81 -17.27
N LEU A 157 1.04 -12.38 -18.49
CA LEU A 157 0.76 -10.97 -18.78
C LEU A 157 -0.42 -10.42 -17.96
N TRP A 158 -1.44 -11.23 -17.73
CA TRP A 158 -2.68 -10.76 -17.13
C TRP A 158 -2.60 -10.70 -15.59
N ASP A 159 -3.22 -9.70 -15.00
CA ASP A 159 -3.27 -9.52 -13.54
C ASP A 159 -3.86 -10.75 -12.80
N THR A 160 -4.63 -11.59 -13.51
CA THR A 160 -5.17 -12.86 -13.01
C THR A 160 -4.10 -13.89 -12.68
N ASP A 161 -2.89 -13.78 -13.23
CA ASP A 161 -1.75 -14.63 -12.88
C ASP A 161 -1.37 -14.47 -11.39
N VAL A 162 -1.33 -13.23 -10.90
CA VAL A 162 -1.05 -12.94 -9.48
C VAL A 162 -2.14 -13.53 -8.58
N LEU A 163 -3.41 -13.43 -8.99
CA LEU A 163 -4.53 -14.03 -8.25
C LEU A 163 -4.40 -15.56 -8.16
N GLY A 164 -4.07 -16.20 -9.28
CA GLY A 164 -3.87 -17.65 -9.35
C GLY A 164 -2.72 -18.11 -8.46
N LYS A 165 -1.60 -17.37 -8.47
CA LYS A 165 -0.41 -17.68 -7.65
C LYS A 165 -0.69 -17.56 -6.15
N VAL A 166 -1.36 -16.50 -5.70
CA VAL A 166 -1.77 -16.38 -4.29
C VAL A 166 -2.74 -17.49 -3.91
N GLY A 167 -3.71 -17.80 -4.79
CA GLY A 167 -4.67 -18.88 -4.59
C GLY A 167 -3.98 -20.25 -4.43
N GLU A 168 -3.02 -20.59 -5.30
CA GLU A 168 -2.26 -21.84 -5.22
C GLU A 168 -1.35 -21.87 -3.99
N LEU A 169 -0.62 -20.76 -3.73
CA LEU A 169 0.32 -20.65 -2.63
C LEU A 169 -0.36 -20.84 -1.27
N LEU A 170 -1.47 -20.15 -1.05
CA LEU A 170 -2.17 -20.11 0.25
C LEU A 170 -3.37 -21.05 0.30
N THR A 171 -3.66 -21.81 -0.76
CA THR A 171 -4.82 -22.68 -0.88
C THR A 171 -6.15 -21.92 -0.70
N VAL A 172 -6.23 -20.69 -1.21
CA VAL A 172 -7.45 -19.87 -1.19
C VAL A 172 -8.37 -20.31 -2.33
N LYS A 173 -9.60 -20.75 -2.01
CA LYS A 173 -10.59 -21.26 -2.97
C LYS A 173 -11.89 -20.45 -3.00
N GLY A 174 -12.02 -19.47 -2.12
CA GLY A 174 -13.15 -18.55 -2.10
C GLY A 174 -13.07 -17.50 -3.22
N PRO A 175 -13.92 -16.45 -3.15
CA PRO A 175 -13.89 -15.34 -4.11
C PRO A 175 -12.49 -14.74 -4.26
N ASN A 176 -12.05 -14.52 -5.50
CA ASN A 176 -10.71 -14.07 -5.82
C ASN A 176 -10.78 -12.99 -6.91
N TYR A 177 -10.49 -11.73 -6.56
CA TYR A 177 -10.69 -10.56 -7.43
C TYR A 177 -9.46 -9.67 -7.52
N MET A 178 -9.26 -9.07 -8.70
CA MET A 178 -8.36 -7.93 -8.88
C MET A 178 -9.19 -6.65 -9.00
N VAL A 179 -8.83 -5.61 -8.24
CA VAL A 179 -9.48 -4.29 -8.32
C VAL A 179 -8.45 -3.21 -8.65
N GLY A 180 -8.69 -2.49 -9.74
CA GLY A 180 -7.84 -1.40 -10.19
C GLY A 180 -8.47 -0.03 -9.90
N ASN A 181 -7.74 0.82 -9.16
CA ASN A 181 -8.15 2.19 -8.84
C ASN A 181 -6.92 3.12 -8.74
N ALA A 182 -5.99 2.95 -9.68
CA ALA A 182 -4.70 3.65 -9.70
C ALA A 182 -4.00 3.56 -8.31
N CYS A 183 -3.50 4.69 -7.79
CA CYS A 183 -2.81 4.72 -6.49
C CYS A 183 -3.72 4.37 -5.30
N ALA A 184 -5.04 4.36 -5.47
CA ALA A 184 -6.01 4.00 -4.42
C ALA A 184 -6.42 2.51 -4.46
N SER A 185 -5.82 1.68 -5.33
CA SER A 185 -6.21 0.27 -5.53
C SER A 185 -6.21 -0.53 -4.22
N GLY A 186 -5.19 -0.39 -3.38
CA GLY A 186 -5.12 -1.11 -2.10
C GLY A 186 -6.25 -0.75 -1.14
N ASN A 187 -6.60 0.53 -1.00
CA ASN A 187 -7.72 0.94 -0.14
C ASN A 187 -9.06 0.45 -0.70
N VAL A 188 -9.25 0.44 -2.02
CA VAL A 188 -10.46 -0.13 -2.64
C VAL A 188 -10.52 -1.64 -2.43
N ALA A 189 -9.38 -2.35 -2.48
CA ALA A 189 -9.32 -3.77 -2.16
C ALA A 189 -9.74 -4.06 -0.71
N LEU A 190 -9.32 -3.22 0.26
CA LEU A 190 -9.77 -3.28 1.65
C LEU A 190 -11.30 -3.12 1.75
N LEU A 191 -11.86 -2.13 1.07
CA LEU A 191 -13.32 -1.89 1.08
C LEU A 191 -14.09 -3.07 0.49
N CYS A 192 -13.64 -3.64 -0.62
CA CYS A 192 -14.26 -4.85 -1.19
C CYS A 192 -14.17 -6.05 -0.24
N ALA A 193 -13.05 -6.22 0.45
CA ALA A 193 -12.89 -7.29 1.43
C ALA A 193 -13.80 -7.11 2.66
N ILE A 194 -13.95 -5.88 3.14
CA ILE A 194 -14.90 -5.53 4.21
C ILE A 194 -16.33 -5.91 3.80
N ASP A 195 -16.72 -5.62 2.56
CA ASP A 195 -18.05 -5.96 2.05
C ASP A 195 -18.29 -7.48 1.97
N LEU A 196 -17.28 -8.25 1.54
CA LEU A 196 -17.35 -9.73 1.51
C LEU A 196 -17.57 -10.30 2.91
N LEU A 197 -16.83 -9.83 3.91
CA LEU A 197 -16.94 -10.26 5.31
C LEU A 197 -18.30 -9.87 5.90
N ARG A 198 -18.71 -8.60 5.73
CA ARG A 198 -20.00 -8.09 6.25
C ARG A 198 -21.21 -8.78 5.61
N ALA A 199 -21.05 -9.25 4.37
CA ALA A 199 -22.07 -10.03 3.69
C ALA A 199 -22.06 -11.53 4.07
N GLY A 200 -21.13 -11.98 4.93
CA GLY A 200 -21.01 -13.36 5.37
C GLY A 200 -20.60 -14.32 4.25
N ARG A 201 -20.01 -13.82 3.16
CA ARG A 201 -19.59 -14.65 2.02
C ARG A 201 -18.34 -15.46 2.30
N VAL A 202 -17.47 -14.93 3.16
CA VAL A 202 -16.19 -15.52 3.57
C VAL A 202 -15.97 -15.31 5.05
N ASP A 203 -15.05 -16.06 5.65
CA ASP A 203 -14.68 -15.96 7.05
C ASP A 203 -13.35 -15.19 7.22
N ALA A 204 -12.48 -15.24 6.21
CA ALA A 204 -11.25 -14.46 6.15
C ALA A 204 -10.98 -13.98 4.72
N VAL A 205 -10.28 -12.86 4.58
CA VAL A 205 -9.86 -12.34 3.27
C VAL A 205 -8.37 -11.97 3.33
N VAL A 206 -7.60 -12.50 2.39
CA VAL A 206 -6.27 -12.00 2.06
C VAL A 206 -6.46 -10.72 1.23
N VAL A 207 -5.95 -9.59 1.69
CA VAL A 207 -5.91 -8.37 0.88
C VAL A 207 -4.47 -8.07 0.56
N SER A 208 -4.10 -8.03 -0.71
CA SER A 208 -2.72 -7.81 -1.14
C SER A 208 -2.63 -6.76 -2.24
N ALA A 209 -1.50 -6.08 -2.33
CA ALA A 209 -1.18 -5.23 -3.48
C ALA A 209 0.34 -5.17 -3.65
N ALA A 210 0.77 -5.18 -4.90
CA ALA A 210 2.16 -4.91 -5.27
C ALA A 210 2.21 -3.73 -6.25
N THR A 211 3.35 -3.07 -6.31
CA THR A 211 3.62 -2.06 -7.33
C THR A 211 3.52 -2.71 -8.70
N GLN A 212 2.84 -2.09 -9.64
CA GLN A 212 2.94 -2.52 -11.04
C GLN A 212 4.41 -2.53 -11.47
N GLU A 213 4.82 -3.53 -12.21
CA GLU A 213 6.21 -3.66 -12.65
C GLU A 213 6.61 -2.43 -13.46
N LEU A 214 7.62 -1.71 -12.96
CA LEU A 214 8.07 -0.47 -13.57
C LEU A 214 8.82 -0.77 -14.87
N ASP A 215 8.45 -0.08 -15.93
CA ASP A 215 9.05 -0.22 -17.24
C ASP A 215 9.54 1.14 -17.78
N PRO A 216 10.53 1.15 -18.72
CA PRO A 216 11.11 2.39 -19.21
C PRO A 216 10.11 3.27 -19.98
N VAL A 217 9.09 2.69 -20.61
CA VAL A 217 8.10 3.44 -21.40
C VAL A 217 7.13 4.17 -20.46
N GLY A 218 6.62 3.48 -19.43
CA GLY A 218 5.76 4.05 -18.41
C GLY A 218 6.46 5.16 -17.63
N LEU A 219 7.70 4.92 -17.17
CA LEU A 219 8.50 5.93 -16.48
C LEU A 219 8.75 7.17 -17.34
N GLN A 220 9.07 6.97 -18.63
CA GLN A 220 9.26 8.07 -19.55
C GLN A 220 7.99 8.87 -19.74
N GLY A 221 6.82 8.21 -19.87
CA GLY A 221 5.52 8.85 -19.98
C GLY A 221 5.20 9.76 -18.79
N TRP A 222 5.39 9.26 -17.56
CA TRP A 222 5.17 10.05 -16.34
C TRP A 222 6.16 11.19 -16.18
N ALA A 223 7.42 11.02 -16.59
CA ALA A 223 8.41 12.10 -16.59
C ALA A 223 8.03 13.21 -17.56
N LEU A 224 7.55 12.87 -18.77
CA LEU A 224 7.10 13.85 -19.76
C LEU A 224 5.81 14.60 -19.34
N MET A 225 5.05 14.05 -18.41
CA MET A 225 3.90 14.71 -17.77
C MET A 225 4.31 15.60 -16.59
N ASP A 226 5.60 15.73 -16.31
CA ASP A 226 6.13 16.42 -15.12
C ASP A 226 5.57 15.86 -13.78
N ALA A 227 5.20 14.57 -13.78
CA ALA A 227 4.69 13.91 -12.57
C ALA A 227 5.83 13.37 -11.68
N LEU A 228 6.98 13.01 -12.29
CA LEU A 228 8.14 12.45 -11.60
C LEU A 228 9.22 13.48 -11.27
N VAL A 229 10.04 13.17 -10.26
CA VAL A 229 11.35 13.80 -10.07
C VAL A 229 12.29 13.32 -11.17
N TRP A 230 12.80 14.21 -11.99
CA TRP A 230 13.76 13.88 -13.05
C TRP A 230 14.81 14.96 -13.37
N ARG A 231 14.59 16.20 -12.90
CA ARG A 231 15.53 17.32 -13.12
C ARG A 231 16.58 17.44 -12.02
N SER A 232 16.17 17.08 -10.79
CA SER A 232 16.96 17.29 -9.57
C SER A 232 17.21 15.96 -8.86
N PHE A 233 18.13 15.97 -7.88
CA PHE A 233 18.39 14.87 -6.94
C PHE A 233 18.95 13.57 -7.54
N ALA A 234 19.29 13.51 -8.84
CA ALA A 234 19.87 12.29 -9.42
C ALA A 234 21.23 11.92 -8.78
N ASP A 235 21.96 12.91 -8.24
CA ASP A 235 23.24 12.70 -7.56
C ASP A 235 23.10 12.50 -6.03
N ASP A 236 21.92 12.79 -5.49
CA ASP A 236 21.57 12.51 -4.09
C ASP A 236 20.14 11.94 -4.02
N PRO A 237 19.93 10.68 -4.44
CA PRO A 237 18.60 10.06 -4.56
C PRO A 237 17.81 10.07 -3.26
N THR A 238 18.51 9.96 -2.11
CA THR A 238 17.87 9.87 -0.79
C THR A 238 17.09 11.14 -0.42
N ARG A 239 17.36 12.26 -1.08
CA ARG A 239 16.72 13.56 -0.85
C ARG A 239 15.59 13.89 -1.83
N ALA A 240 15.31 13.00 -2.78
CA ALA A 240 14.41 13.27 -3.89
C ALA A 240 12.93 13.28 -3.51
N SER A 241 12.49 12.30 -2.73
CA SER A 241 11.10 12.26 -2.21
C SER A 241 11.02 13.14 -0.96
N ARG A 242 10.30 14.27 -1.11
CA ARG A 242 10.25 15.32 -0.09
C ARG A 242 8.86 15.92 0.07
N PRO A 243 7.89 15.11 0.53
CA PRO A 243 6.52 15.59 0.70
C PRO A 243 6.45 16.85 1.54
N PHE A 244 5.59 17.79 1.13
CA PHE A 244 5.33 19.09 1.77
C PHE A 244 6.48 20.11 1.72
N ASP A 245 7.67 19.72 1.29
CA ASP A 245 8.82 20.65 1.17
C ASP A 245 8.64 21.58 -0.04
N SER A 246 9.10 22.83 0.10
CA SER A 246 9.01 23.88 -0.94
C SER A 246 9.78 23.53 -2.23
N ARG A 247 10.77 22.62 -2.15
CA ARG A 247 11.60 22.17 -3.27
C ARG A 247 11.15 20.85 -3.88
N ARG A 248 9.95 20.35 -3.53
CA ARG A 248 9.41 19.13 -4.15
C ARG A 248 9.19 19.35 -5.64
N GLU A 249 9.48 18.35 -6.44
CA GLU A 249 9.41 18.43 -7.90
C GLU A 249 8.34 17.51 -8.50
N GLY A 250 8.14 16.33 -7.91
CA GLY A 250 7.27 15.27 -8.38
C GLY A 250 7.39 14.04 -7.48
N PHE A 251 6.70 12.97 -7.79
CA PHE A 251 6.87 11.75 -7.05
C PHE A 251 8.12 10.97 -7.51
N VAL A 252 8.73 10.24 -6.59
CA VAL A 252 9.75 9.24 -6.90
C VAL A 252 9.04 7.89 -7.00
N PRO A 253 9.14 7.14 -8.10
CA PRO A 253 8.56 5.80 -8.17
C PRO A 253 9.24 4.86 -7.18
N GLY A 254 8.48 3.96 -6.57
CA GLY A 254 9.01 2.94 -5.67
C GLY A 254 8.37 1.59 -5.92
N GLU A 255 9.14 0.53 -5.74
CA GLU A 255 8.67 -0.84 -5.80
C GLU A 255 8.43 -1.39 -4.40
N GLY A 256 7.46 -2.28 -4.27
CA GLY A 256 7.14 -2.93 -3.00
C GLY A 256 5.79 -3.60 -3.04
N ALA A 257 5.47 -4.29 -1.98
CA ALA A 257 4.18 -4.95 -1.76
C ALA A 257 3.77 -4.88 -0.30
N GLY A 258 2.46 -4.84 -0.07
CA GLY A 258 1.86 -4.96 1.24
C GLY A 258 0.68 -5.93 1.21
N ALA A 259 0.43 -6.60 2.31
CA ALA A 259 -0.72 -7.47 2.47
C ALA A 259 -1.22 -7.47 3.91
N VAL A 260 -2.52 -7.68 4.07
CA VAL A 260 -3.15 -7.88 5.38
C VAL A 260 -4.19 -9.01 5.30
N ILE A 261 -4.44 -9.62 6.44
CA ILE A 261 -5.57 -10.55 6.62
C ILE A 261 -6.68 -9.82 7.36
N LEU A 262 -7.87 -9.89 6.79
CA LEU A 262 -9.09 -9.36 7.40
C LEU A 262 -10.03 -10.49 7.82
N GLU A 263 -10.61 -10.34 9.01
CA GLU A 263 -11.63 -11.23 9.56
C GLU A 263 -12.71 -10.40 10.27
N THR A 264 -13.86 -11.01 10.53
CA THR A 264 -14.81 -10.41 11.46
C THR A 264 -14.23 -10.49 12.89
N LEU A 265 -14.53 -9.50 13.74
CA LEU A 265 -14.09 -9.52 15.13
C LEU A 265 -14.56 -10.78 15.85
N ALA A 266 -15.79 -11.24 15.58
CA ALA A 266 -16.33 -12.47 16.13
C ALA A 266 -15.51 -13.70 15.69
N GLY A 267 -15.18 -13.83 14.41
CA GLY A 267 -14.36 -14.92 13.87
C GLY A 267 -12.94 -14.93 14.46
N ALA A 268 -12.28 -13.76 14.47
CA ALA A 268 -10.95 -13.60 15.03
C ALA A 268 -10.89 -14.02 16.50
N ARG A 269 -11.85 -13.56 17.32
CA ARG A 269 -11.95 -13.93 18.74
C ARG A 269 -12.24 -15.44 18.94
N ALA A 270 -13.12 -16.01 18.12
CA ALA A 270 -13.50 -17.42 18.24
C ALA A 270 -12.31 -18.38 18.05
N ARG A 271 -11.32 -18.01 17.21
CA ARG A 271 -10.10 -18.79 17.01
C ARG A 271 -8.89 -18.29 17.82
N GLY A 272 -9.05 -17.25 18.65
CA GLY A 272 -7.96 -16.68 19.45
C GLY A 272 -6.88 -15.97 18.64
N ALA A 273 -7.26 -15.37 17.50
CA ALA A 273 -6.34 -14.63 16.66
C ALA A 273 -5.76 -13.40 17.38
N ARG A 274 -4.50 -13.06 17.08
CA ARG A 274 -3.98 -11.72 17.37
C ARG A 274 -4.76 -10.71 16.54
N ILE A 275 -5.08 -9.58 17.11
CA ILE A 275 -5.74 -8.46 16.41
C ILE A 275 -4.79 -7.26 16.44
N HIS A 276 -4.38 -6.79 15.28
CA HIS A 276 -3.50 -5.65 15.13
C HIS A 276 -4.26 -4.32 15.22
N ALA A 277 -5.42 -4.26 14.56
CA ALA A 277 -6.26 -3.06 14.49
C ALA A 277 -7.69 -3.41 14.07
N GLU A 278 -8.60 -2.45 14.18
CA GLU A 278 -9.95 -2.52 13.61
C GLU A 278 -10.07 -1.58 12.41
N LEU A 279 -10.63 -2.04 11.30
CA LEU A 279 -11.06 -1.21 10.19
C LEU A 279 -12.45 -0.65 10.49
N LEU A 280 -12.52 0.54 11.02
CA LEU A 280 -13.76 1.18 11.47
C LEU A 280 -14.71 1.49 10.30
N GLY A 281 -14.17 1.85 9.15
CA GLY A 281 -14.93 2.18 7.96
C GLY A 281 -14.05 2.74 6.85
N GLY A 282 -14.67 3.16 5.78
CA GLY A 282 -13.98 3.81 4.67
C GLY A 282 -14.89 3.95 3.46
N VAL A 283 -14.50 4.80 2.54
CA VAL A 283 -15.24 5.00 1.28
C VAL A 283 -14.27 5.24 0.12
N SER A 284 -14.75 4.94 -1.08
CA SER A 284 -14.13 5.35 -2.34
C SER A 284 -15.07 6.31 -3.07
N THR A 285 -14.51 7.33 -3.72
CA THR A 285 -15.26 8.32 -4.49
C THR A 285 -14.54 8.65 -5.79
N CYS A 286 -15.28 9.21 -6.75
CA CYS A 286 -14.72 9.69 -8.01
C CYS A 286 -15.03 11.18 -8.19
N ASP A 287 -14.02 11.96 -8.67
CA ASP A 287 -14.18 13.39 -8.96
C ASP A 287 -14.90 13.66 -10.28
N ALA A 288 -15.20 12.61 -11.06
CA ALA A 288 -15.77 12.69 -12.39
C ALA A 288 -14.94 13.55 -13.36
N THR A 289 -13.62 13.62 -13.14
CA THR A 289 -12.65 14.28 -14.03
C THR A 289 -11.63 13.26 -14.49
N ARG A 290 -11.25 13.29 -15.77
CA ARG A 290 -10.24 12.36 -16.31
C ARG A 290 -8.81 12.88 -16.22
N LEU A 291 -8.63 14.14 -15.82
CA LEU A 291 -7.32 14.78 -15.78
C LEU A 291 -6.57 14.37 -14.49
N PRO A 292 -5.23 14.34 -14.51
CA PRO A 292 -4.42 14.01 -13.33
C PRO A 292 -4.40 15.15 -12.29
N LYS A 293 -5.28 16.15 -12.43
CA LYS A 293 -5.35 17.29 -11.50
C LYS A 293 -6.26 16.92 -10.32
N PRO A 294 -5.74 16.83 -9.09
CA PRO A 294 -6.53 16.55 -7.91
C PRO A 294 -7.50 17.70 -7.60
N VAL A 295 -8.61 17.40 -6.91
CA VAL A 295 -9.68 18.32 -6.57
C VAL A 295 -9.89 18.34 -5.06
N VAL A 296 -9.77 19.52 -4.43
CA VAL A 296 -9.93 19.70 -2.98
C VAL A 296 -11.26 19.14 -2.49
N GLU A 297 -12.36 19.49 -3.15
CA GLU A 297 -13.72 19.08 -2.78
C GLU A 297 -13.88 17.55 -2.83
N GLY A 298 -13.20 16.88 -3.78
CA GLY A 298 -13.18 15.42 -3.89
C GLY A 298 -12.48 14.76 -2.71
N GLN A 299 -11.32 15.29 -2.33
CA GLN A 299 -10.57 14.80 -1.16
C GLN A 299 -11.30 15.09 0.14
N VAL A 300 -11.92 16.27 0.31
CA VAL A 300 -12.79 16.58 1.46
C VAL A 300 -13.96 15.60 1.54
N ARG A 301 -14.60 15.33 0.38
CA ARG A 301 -15.77 14.44 0.31
C ARG A 301 -15.41 13.02 0.75
N VAL A 302 -14.26 12.48 0.31
CA VAL A 302 -13.86 11.12 0.67
C VAL A 302 -13.48 11.03 2.14
N MET A 303 -12.70 11.97 2.71
CA MET A 303 -12.34 11.97 4.12
C MET A 303 -13.59 12.07 5.02
N ARG A 304 -14.47 13.06 4.77
CA ARG A 304 -15.74 13.18 5.52
C ARG A 304 -16.65 11.98 5.32
N GLY A 305 -16.63 11.37 4.13
CA GLY A 305 -17.36 10.15 3.83
C GLY A 305 -16.89 8.98 4.69
N ALA A 306 -15.57 8.79 4.78
CA ALA A 306 -14.96 7.73 5.58
C ALA A 306 -15.28 7.89 7.08
N LEU A 307 -15.20 9.12 7.62
CA LEU A 307 -15.58 9.40 9.01
C LEU A 307 -17.06 9.07 9.29
N ARG A 308 -17.96 9.43 8.37
CA ARG A 308 -19.39 9.08 8.49
C ARG A 308 -19.63 7.58 8.45
N ASP A 309 -18.96 6.84 7.55
CA ASP A 309 -19.08 5.38 7.46
C ASP A 309 -18.52 4.71 8.73
N ALA A 310 -17.41 5.22 9.26
CA ALA A 310 -16.87 4.79 10.54
C ALA A 310 -17.75 5.15 11.75
N GLY A 311 -18.68 6.12 11.62
CA GLY A 311 -19.53 6.59 12.70
C GLY A 311 -18.79 7.41 13.74
N ILE A 312 -17.74 8.13 13.33
CA ILE A 312 -16.90 8.98 14.19
C ILE A 312 -16.91 10.43 13.74
N THR A 313 -16.51 11.32 14.65
CA THR A 313 -16.32 12.75 14.35
C THR A 313 -14.88 13.07 14.00
N PRO A 314 -14.59 14.19 13.32
CA PRO A 314 -13.23 14.61 13.03
C PRO A 314 -12.31 14.67 14.27
N GLU A 315 -12.85 15.10 15.41
CA GLU A 315 -12.11 15.29 16.67
C GLU A 315 -11.61 13.98 17.29
N GLN A 316 -12.15 12.84 16.87
CA GLN A 316 -11.71 11.53 17.33
C GLN A 316 -10.48 11.01 16.57
N VAL A 317 -10.15 11.62 15.42
CA VAL A 317 -8.95 11.26 14.66
C VAL A 317 -7.74 11.94 15.29
N ASN A 318 -6.74 11.14 15.66
CA ASN A 318 -5.52 11.67 16.23
C ASN A 318 -4.26 11.42 15.37
N TYR A 319 -4.41 10.84 14.16
CA TYR A 319 -3.30 10.68 13.21
C TYR A 319 -3.81 10.58 11.77
N ILE A 320 -3.05 11.17 10.83
CA ILE A 320 -3.29 11.06 9.39
C ILE A 320 -2.06 10.49 8.69
N ASN A 321 -2.23 9.31 8.06
CA ASN A 321 -1.32 8.85 7.04
C ASN A 321 -1.71 9.53 5.72
N ALA A 322 -0.90 10.49 5.28
CA ALA A 322 -1.20 11.28 4.10
C ALA A 322 -0.84 10.53 2.81
N HIS A 323 -1.57 10.83 1.74
CA HIS A 323 -1.18 10.38 0.42
C HIS A 323 0.15 11.00 -0.03
N ALA A 324 0.31 12.30 0.10
CA ALA A 324 1.55 13.07 0.08
C ALA A 324 2.64 12.52 -0.86
N THR A 325 2.43 12.65 -2.16
CA THR A 325 3.30 12.08 -3.19
C THR A 325 4.57 12.88 -3.48
N SER A 326 4.80 14.02 -2.80
CA SER A 326 5.87 14.96 -3.14
C SER A 326 5.66 15.68 -4.48
N THR A 327 4.42 15.70 -4.99
CA THR A 327 4.08 16.48 -6.19
C THR A 327 3.67 17.89 -5.80
N VAL A 328 4.02 18.87 -6.65
CA VAL A 328 3.75 20.29 -6.38
C VAL A 328 2.26 20.54 -6.14
N VAL A 329 1.41 19.98 -6.98
CA VAL A 329 -0.04 20.20 -6.92
C VAL A 329 -0.72 19.24 -5.93
N GLY A 330 -0.28 17.97 -5.88
CA GLY A 330 -0.93 16.94 -5.07
C GLY A 330 -0.90 17.26 -3.58
N ASP A 331 0.29 17.56 -3.08
CA ASP A 331 0.49 17.86 -1.65
C ASP A 331 -0.27 19.14 -1.24
N ALA A 332 -0.29 20.17 -2.12
CA ALA A 332 -1.02 21.41 -1.84
C ALA A 332 -2.53 21.19 -1.74
N VAL A 333 -3.10 20.38 -2.63
CA VAL A 333 -4.52 20.04 -2.61
C VAL A 333 -4.86 19.22 -1.37
N GLU A 334 -4.00 18.26 -0.97
CA GLU A 334 -4.25 17.44 0.21
C GLU A 334 -4.18 18.25 1.50
N VAL A 335 -3.20 19.15 1.66
CA VAL A 335 -3.10 20.04 2.83
C VAL A 335 -4.35 20.88 2.97
N GLU A 336 -4.80 21.50 1.89
CA GLU A 336 -6.04 22.30 1.90
C GLU A 336 -7.27 21.43 2.20
N ALA A 337 -7.36 20.23 1.63
CA ALA A 337 -8.45 19.31 1.89
C ALA A 337 -8.49 18.83 3.35
N ILE A 338 -7.34 18.58 3.97
CA ILE A 338 -7.26 18.23 5.41
C ILE A 338 -7.74 19.39 6.26
N LYS A 339 -7.30 20.62 5.99
CA LYS A 339 -7.78 21.81 6.71
C LYS A 339 -9.29 21.97 6.63
N GLN A 340 -9.85 21.80 5.42
CA GLN A 340 -11.30 21.89 5.24
C GLN A 340 -12.05 20.71 5.87
N ALA A 341 -11.52 19.49 5.83
CA ALA A 341 -12.19 18.31 6.37
C ALA A 341 -12.26 18.33 7.90
N PHE A 342 -11.19 18.81 8.56
CA PHE A 342 -11.01 18.75 10.02
C PHE A 342 -11.15 20.12 10.72
N GLY A 343 -11.20 21.23 9.98
CA GLY A 343 -11.27 22.58 10.58
C GLY A 343 -10.10 22.86 11.53
N ASP A 344 -10.37 23.49 12.67
CA ASP A 344 -9.34 23.82 13.69
C ASP A 344 -8.66 22.58 14.28
N HIS A 345 -9.29 21.41 14.17
CA HIS A 345 -8.70 20.16 14.65
C HIS A 345 -7.52 19.69 13.79
N ALA A 346 -7.46 20.07 12.50
CA ALA A 346 -6.35 19.76 11.60
C ALA A 346 -4.99 20.17 12.18
N TYR A 347 -4.93 21.29 12.92
CA TYR A 347 -3.70 21.82 13.53
C TYR A 347 -3.24 21.04 14.78
N ARG A 348 -4.01 20.05 15.22
CA ARG A 348 -3.72 19.19 16.38
C ARG A 348 -3.38 17.76 15.99
N ILE A 349 -3.59 17.40 14.73
CA ILE A 349 -3.38 16.05 14.24
C ILE A 349 -1.99 15.97 13.60
N PRO A 350 -1.09 15.11 14.08
CA PRO A 350 0.15 14.83 13.36
C PRO A 350 -0.15 14.08 12.06
N ILE A 351 0.61 14.44 11.04
CA ILE A 351 0.51 13.92 9.67
C ILE A 351 1.89 13.45 9.26
N ASN A 352 2.03 12.29 8.67
CA ASN A 352 3.30 11.94 8.05
C ASN A 352 3.15 11.29 6.67
N ALA A 353 4.26 11.14 5.98
CA ALA A 353 4.34 10.64 4.61
C ALA A 353 5.40 9.54 4.51
N THR A 354 4.97 8.28 4.50
CA THR A 354 5.82 7.10 4.30
C THR A 354 6.58 7.17 2.98
N LYS A 355 5.98 7.79 1.96
CA LYS A 355 6.59 7.99 0.63
C LYS A 355 7.87 8.81 0.66
N SER A 356 8.13 9.60 1.71
CA SER A 356 9.41 10.32 1.86
C SER A 356 10.60 9.35 1.90
N MET A 357 10.40 8.12 2.39
CA MET A 357 11.44 7.10 2.55
C MET A 357 11.45 6.05 1.43
N LEU A 358 10.29 5.72 0.88
CA LEU A 358 10.12 4.62 -0.09
C LEU A 358 10.00 5.10 -1.55
N GLY A 359 9.62 6.36 -1.75
CA GLY A 359 8.97 6.76 -2.97
C GLY A 359 7.52 6.27 -3.00
N HIS A 360 6.88 6.39 -4.14
CA HIS A 360 5.48 6.04 -4.36
C HIS A 360 5.36 4.62 -4.92
N CYS A 361 4.91 3.68 -4.11
CA CYS A 361 4.67 2.28 -4.52
C CYS A 361 3.38 2.10 -5.35
N LEU A 362 2.87 3.17 -5.97
CA LEU A 362 1.73 3.17 -6.90
C LEU A 362 0.54 2.36 -6.37
N THR A 363 0.16 1.27 -7.05
CA THR A 363 -0.98 0.41 -6.68
C THR A 363 -0.83 -0.24 -5.31
N ALA A 364 0.41 -0.48 -4.85
CA ALA A 364 0.72 -1.05 -3.55
C ALA A 364 0.74 -0.02 -2.40
N ALA A 365 0.85 1.27 -2.71
CA ALA A 365 1.11 2.32 -1.71
C ALA A 365 0.18 2.23 -0.49
N CYS A 366 -1.14 2.04 -0.72
CA CYS A 366 -2.13 1.96 0.35
C CYS A 366 -1.83 0.85 1.37
N LEU A 367 -1.49 -0.37 0.90
CA LEU A 367 -1.28 -1.50 1.81
C LEU A 367 0.10 -1.43 2.48
N VAL A 368 1.13 -0.95 1.78
CA VAL A 368 2.43 -0.65 2.39
C VAL A 368 2.27 0.39 3.50
N GLU A 369 1.50 1.43 3.25
CA GLU A 369 1.21 2.50 4.21
C GLU A 369 0.28 2.04 5.34
N LEU A 370 -0.66 1.13 5.07
CA LEU A 370 -1.44 0.50 6.14
C LEU A 370 -0.54 -0.31 7.07
N VAL A 371 0.40 -1.11 6.54
CA VAL A 371 1.36 -1.83 7.38
C VAL A 371 2.23 -0.83 8.15
N ALA A 372 2.68 0.28 7.53
CA ALA A 372 3.40 1.34 8.24
C ALA A 372 2.57 1.94 9.40
N LEU A 373 1.27 2.14 9.19
CA LEU A 373 0.35 2.59 10.24
C LEU A 373 0.23 1.56 11.37
N LEU A 374 0.03 0.28 11.03
CA LEU A 374 -0.13 -0.80 12.00
C LEU A 374 1.10 -0.94 12.91
N VAL A 375 2.31 -0.96 12.35
CA VAL A 375 3.54 -1.06 13.15
C VAL A 375 3.77 0.20 14.00
N GLN A 376 3.38 1.39 13.55
CA GLN A 376 3.42 2.61 14.35
C GLN A 376 2.44 2.53 15.54
N MET A 377 1.21 2.04 15.31
CA MET A 377 0.22 1.83 16.37
C MET A 377 0.70 0.84 17.42
N GLU A 378 1.29 -0.29 17.00
CA GLU A 378 1.80 -1.32 17.91
C GLU A 378 3.00 -0.85 18.71
N ASP A 379 3.94 -0.16 18.06
CA ASP A 379 5.21 0.24 18.66
C ASP A 379 5.16 1.61 19.35
N GLY A 380 4.03 2.32 19.28
CA GLY A 380 3.80 3.60 19.97
C GLY A 380 4.68 4.75 19.49
N TYR A 381 4.79 4.96 18.18
CA TYR A 381 5.57 6.05 17.61
C TYR A 381 4.96 6.60 16.31
N LEU A 382 5.43 7.79 15.89
CA LEU A 382 5.25 8.30 14.52
C LEU A 382 6.60 8.31 13.82
N HIS A 383 6.67 7.75 12.62
CA HIS A 383 7.86 7.88 11.78
C HIS A 383 7.97 9.29 11.21
N PRO A 384 9.18 9.77 10.88
CA PRO A 384 9.35 11.09 10.31
C PRO A 384 8.87 11.17 8.85
N THR A 385 8.48 12.37 8.43
CA THR A 385 8.55 12.79 7.04
C THR A 385 9.97 13.30 6.82
N ILE A 386 10.82 12.48 6.19
CA ILE A 386 12.20 12.90 5.91
C ILE A 386 12.23 13.91 4.76
N ASN A 387 13.33 14.68 4.65
CA ASN A 387 13.56 15.68 3.61
C ASN A 387 12.60 16.90 3.64
N LEU A 388 11.81 17.06 4.69
CA LEU A 388 11.01 18.25 4.90
C LEU A 388 11.85 19.32 5.60
N ASP A 389 12.69 19.99 4.85
CA ASP A 389 13.61 21.02 5.39
C ASP A 389 12.92 22.40 5.48
N GLU A 390 12.12 22.73 4.47
CA GLU A 390 11.40 24.01 4.35
C GLU A 390 9.95 23.75 3.87
N PRO A 391 8.98 23.69 4.80
CA PRO A 391 7.57 23.55 4.40
C PRO A 391 7.17 24.66 3.41
N GLU A 392 6.36 24.31 2.40
CA GLU A 392 5.85 25.34 1.49
C GLU A 392 4.99 26.37 2.25
N LEU A 393 4.99 27.61 1.76
CA LEU A 393 4.21 28.69 2.36
C LEU A 393 2.73 28.30 2.47
N GLY A 394 2.18 28.37 3.69
CA GLY A 394 0.83 27.95 3.99
C GLY A 394 0.69 26.48 4.39
N PHE A 395 1.76 25.70 4.41
CA PHE A 395 1.79 24.34 4.96
C PHE A 395 2.20 24.42 6.44
N ASP A 396 1.24 24.75 7.28
CA ASP A 396 1.38 25.08 8.70
C ASP A 396 0.80 24.00 9.64
N LEU A 397 0.65 22.77 9.15
CA LEU A 397 0.25 21.60 9.91
C LEU A 397 1.47 20.86 10.48
N ASP A 398 1.25 19.92 11.39
CA ASP A 398 2.30 19.09 11.98
C ASP A 398 2.62 17.88 11.09
N PHE A 399 3.62 17.99 10.24
CA PHE A 399 4.04 16.95 9.31
C PHE A 399 5.12 15.99 9.84
N VAL A 400 5.38 15.99 11.13
CA VAL A 400 6.40 15.13 11.78
C VAL A 400 7.75 15.16 11.06
N PRO A 401 8.44 16.30 10.96
CA PRO A 401 9.67 16.40 10.16
C PRO A 401 10.84 15.67 10.82
N HIS A 402 11.70 15.06 10.02
CA HIS A 402 13.05 14.55 10.29
C HIS A 402 13.19 13.45 11.34
N VAL A 403 12.50 13.50 12.47
CA VAL A 403 12.75 12.62 13.62
C VAL A 403 11.47 11.92 14.07
N ALA A 404 11.55 10.61 14.24
CA ALA A 404 10.48 9.83 14.85
C ALA A 404 10.25 10.28 16.30
N ARG A 405 8.99 10.24 16.74
CA ARG A 405 8.64 10.62 18.11
C ARG A 405 7.66 9.64 18.74
N PRO A 406 7.70 9.43 20.06
CA PRO A 406 6.69 8.64 20.76
C PRO A 406 5.30 9.24 20.54
N TYR A 407 4.35 8.39 20.20
CA TYR A 407 2.96 8.80 19.99
C TYR A 407 2.01 7.62 20.08
N ASP A 408 0.85 7.83 20.68
CA ASP A 408 -0.18 6.82 20.85
C ASP A 408 -1.30 7.04 19.83
N ILE A 409 -1.31 6.21 18.78
CA ILE A 409 -2.33 6.29 17.73
C ILE A 409 -3.57 5.53 18.18
N GLU A 410 -4.68 6.23 18.38
CA GLU A 410 -5.97 5.65 18.74
C GLU A 410 -6.87 5.44 17.52
N VAL A 411 -7.02 6.49 16.71
CA VAL A 411 -7.81 6.48 15.48
C VAL A 411 -7.06 7.25 14.40
N ALA A 412 -6.85 6.57 13.30
CA ALA A 412 -6.16 7.12 12.13
C ALA A 412 -7.07 7.15 10.90
N ILE A 413 -6.79 8.05 9.97
CA ILE A 413 -7.20 7.91 8.58
C ILE A 413 -6.00 7.66 7.68
N SER A 414 -6.20 6.85 6.64
CA SER A 414 -5.22 6.63 5.58
C SER A 414 -5.82 7.06 4.25
N ASN A 415 -5.21 8.10 3.66
CA ASN A 415 -5.64 8.73 2.43
C ASN A 415 -4.97 8.12 1.21
N SER A 416 -5.71 7.98 0.12
CA SER A 416 -5.15 7.61 -1.18
C SER A 416 -5.89 8.30 -2.31
N PHE A 417 -5.14 9.02 -3.14
CA PHE A 417 -5.68 9.83 -4.25
C PHE A 417 -5.01 9.42 -5.56
N GLY A 418 -5.77 8.74 -6.40
CA GLY A 418 -5.28 8.20 -7.67
C GLY A 418 -5.52 9.11 -8.87
N PHE A 419 -4.70 8.97 -9.90
CA PHE A 419 -4.95 9.60 -11.19
C PHE A 419 -6.34 9.24 -11.72
N GLY A 420 -6.98 10.18 -12.40
CA GLY A 420 -8.36 10.04 -12.86
C GLY A 420 -9.42 10.48 -11.84
N GLY A 421 -9.00 11.10 -10.72
CA GLY A 421 -9.91 11.57 -9.67
C GLY A 421 -10.48 10.42 -8.83
N LEU A 422 -9.72 9.35 -8.69
CA LEU A 422 -10.09 8.14 -7.94
C LEU A 422 -9.57 8.26 -6.51
N ASN A 423 -10.45 8.54 -5.56
CA ASN A 423 -10.11 8.82 -4.18
C ASN A 423 -10.60 7.68 -3.27
N ALA A 424 -9.80 7.28 -2.30
CA ALA A 424 -10.22 6.37 -1.24
C ALA A 424 -9.62 6.80 0.11
N CYS A 425 -10.39 6.64 1.18
CA CYS A 425 -9.95 6.88 2.55
C CYS A 425 -10.50 5.78 3.44
N VAL A 426 -9.64 5.20 4.27
CA VAL A 426 -10.02 4.21 5.27
C VAL A 426 -9.75 4.75 6.67
N VAL A 427 -10.56 4.33 7.63
CA VAL A 427 -10.44 4.69 9.05
C VAL A 427 -10.02 3.46 9.82
N VAL A 428 -8.93 3.59 10.56
CA VAL A 428 -8.31 2.52 11.34
C VAL A 428 -8.32 2.90 12.80
N GLY A 429 -8.86 2.03 13.63
CA GLY A 429 -8.85 2.18 15.08
C GLY A 429 -7.93 1.17 15.74
N ARG A 430 -7.47 1.47 16.95
CA ARG A 430 -6.73 0.52 17.79
C ARG A 430 -7.51 -0.78 17.94
N ALA A 431 -6.80 -1.88 18.14
CA ALA A 431 -7.40 -3.19 18.44
C ALA A 431 -8.36 -3.10 19.64
N PRO A 432 -9.58 -3.68 19.53
CA PRO A 432 -10.61 -3.60 20.55
C PRO A 432 -10.36 -4.52 21.76
#